data_e060b4da89cf4a70a432dd363c4e48ef
#
_entry.id   e060b4da89cf4a70a432dd363c4e48ef
#
_cell.length_a   1.000
_cell.length_b   1.000
_cell.length_c   1.000
_cell.angle_alpha   90.00
_cell.angle_beta   90.00
_cell.angle_gamma   90.00
#
_symmetry.space_group_name_H-M   'P 1'
#
loop_
_entity.id
_entity.type
_entity.pdbx_description
1 polymer ?
#
loop_
_entity_poly.entity_id
_entity_poly.type
_entity_poly.pdbx_seq_one_letter_code
_entity_poly.pdbx_strand_id
1 'polypeptide(L)'
;MASTANRVIKNTSYLYIKMGITMFISLYITRLILNSLGASDFGIFNIVGGAISMLAFLNGSMAAATQRFMSYAEGENNESKKIVIFNSSIVLHLIIALFVGVLLEIGAFFLFDGVLNIPENRISSAKIIYHCAVLSTIFTILTVPYDAVINAHENMLYYAAVGVFESFLKLATAFIVVYTLSDKLIVYGIFTAITALIIQLVMRIYCIRHYPECRLSLRNTVDVGILKEMTIFAGWNALSSILGVLSQYGMGVVLNHFFGTIVNAAQGIANQISGQLGALSSNAMKAVNPVIVKSAGAHDEAMLYRSTILGSKALFFIMSICFLPILANLEPILKLWLVNIPQYTVIFIQLYFTVNLIDTLSICQTTAINGVGRIKRYSLFMTIINVIPFFGSLILFSIGFTPEWYYVLLIVAAVCKLASRLFFAAKECKFNMMNMLVNDTLRASAAFLVSFGVAFFINQEIVETESVTYLLSSVIIGALFYFFVYIFFGFNQAERRYFYNVICSITKKIVK
;
A
#
# COMPACT_ATOMS: atom_id res chain seq x y z
N MET A 1 1.86 16.42 28.59
CA MET A 1 0.89 15.66 27.77
C MET A 1 0.28 16.49 26.63
N ALA A 2 -0.20 17.72 26.84
CA ALA A 2 -0.77 18.54 25.75
C ALA A 2 0.24 18.87 24.61
N SER A 3 1.52 19.09 24.91
CA SER A 3 2.57 19.37 23.92
C SER A 3 2.84 18.15 23.01
N THR A 4 2.85 16.94 23.56
CA THR A 4 3.08 15.69 22.81
C THR A 4 1.90 15.39 21.89
N ALA A 5 0.65 15.57 22.36
CA ALA A 5 -0.54 15.38 21.52
C ALA A 5 -0.57 16.36 20.34
N ASN A 6 -0.27 17.65 20.58
CA ASN A 6 -0.18 18.66 19.53
C ASN A 6 0.91 18.33 18.49
N ARG A 7 2.08 17.82 18.93
CA ARG A 7 3.17 17.39 18.05
C ARG A 7 2.74 16.21 17.17
N VAL A 8 2.09 15.21 17.75
CA VAL A 8 1.56 14.06 17.01
C VAL A 8 0.53 14.51 15.97
N ILE A 9 -0.44 15.36 16.34
CA ILE A 9 -1.44 15.89 15.42
C ILE A 9 -0.79 16.64 14.27
N LYS A 10 0.17 17.54 14.57
CA LYS A 10 0.90 18.32 13.57
C LYS A 10 1.68 17.41 12.59
N ASN A 11 2.42 16.45 13.11
CA ASN A 11 3.19 15.50 12.30
C ASN A 11 2.28 14.63 11.41
N THR A 12 1.17 14.17 11.96
CA THR A 12 0.17 13.41 11.22
C THR A 12 -0.45 14.25 10.10
N SER A 13 -0.78 15.52 10.37
CA SER A 13 -1.31 16.43 9.36
C SER A 13 -0.36 16.62 8.18
N TYR A 14 0.94 16.77 8.41
CA TYR A 14 1.94 16.87 7.33
C TYR A 14 1.95 15.61 6.45
N LEU A 15 1.86 14.41 7.06
CA LEU A 15 1.84 13.15 6.31
C LEU A 15 0.55 12.99 5.48
N TYR A 16 -0.60 13.44 5.99
CA TYR A 16 -1.85 13.41 5.20
C TYR A 16 -1.85 14.40 4.04
N ILE A 17 -1.34 15.62 4.26
CA ILE A 17 -1.19 16.61 3.18
C ILE A 17 -0.26 16.06 2.09
N LYS A 18 0.93 15.52 2.50
CA LYS A 18 1.83 14.83 1.57
C LYS A 18 1.08 13.76 0.79
N MET A 19 0.36 12.86 1.47
CA MET A 19 -0.36 11.76 0.84
C MET A 19 -1.37 12.27 -0.20
N GLY A 20 -2.16 13.28 0.13
CA GLY A 20 -3.10 13.87 -0.82
C GLY A 20 -2.40 14.41 -2.07
N ILE A 21 -1.38 15.25 -1.90
CA ILE A 21 -0.62 15.83 -3.02
C ILE A 21 0.02 14.73 -3.88
N THR A 22 0.72 13.78 -3.25
CA THR A 22 1.44 12.71 -3.97
C THR A 22 0.50 11.76 -4.69
N MET A 23 -0.69 11.50 -4.13
CA MET A 23 -1.73 10.69 -4.76
C MET A 23 -2.22 11.33 -6.07
N PHE A 24 -2.63 12.61 -6.03
CA PHE A 24 -3.10 13.31 -7.23
C PHE A 24 -2.02 13.40 -8.31
N ILE A 25 -0.79 13.75 -7.93
CA ILE A 25 0.34 13.80 -8.85
C ILE A 25 0.61 12.41 -9.47
N SER A 26 0.60 11.34 -8.67
CA SER A 26 0.82 9.97 -9.14
C SER A 26 -0.23 9.53 -10.15
N LEU A 27 -1.50 9.80 -9.90
CA LEU A 27 -2.59 9.48 -10.84
C LEU A 27 -2.43 10.26 -12.16
N TYR A 28 -2.03 11.52 -12.08
CA TYR A 28 -1.79 12.33 -13.28
C TYR A 28 -0.58 11.84 -14.08
N ILE A 29 0.52 11.48 -13.40
CA ILE A 29 1.71 10.89 -14.04
C ILE A 29 1.34 9.61 -14.79
N THR A 30 0.53 8.73 -14.21
CA THR A 30 0.12 7.48 -14.86
C THR A 30 -0.61 7.73 -16.16
N ARG A 31 -1.52 8.73 -16.18
CA ARG A 31 -2.20 9.16 -17.41
C ARG A 31 -1.20 9.61 -18.48
N LEU A 32 -0.27 10.49 -18.11
CA LEU A 32 0.74 11.01 -19.04
C LEU A 32 1.62 9.89 -19.61
N ILE A 33 2.13 9.03 -18.75
CA ILE A 33 3.04 7.95 -19.12
C ILE A 33 2.33 6.89 -19.95
N LEU A 34 1.13 6.44 -19.56
CA LEU A 34 0.36 5.46 -20.33
C LEU A 34 0.05 5.99 -21.74
N ASN A 35 -0.35 7.26 -21.86
CA ASN A 35 -0.63 7.87 -23.17
C ASN A 35 0.63 8.03 -24.02
N SER A 36 1.78 8.32 -23.40
CA SER A 36 3.02 8.55 -24.12
C SER A 36 3.71 7.26 -24.55
N LEU A 37 3.71 6.24 -23.70
CA LEU A 37 4.33 4.94 -23.93
C LEU A 37 3.39 4.00 -24.73
N GLY A 38 2.09 4.13 -24.54
CA GLY A 38 1.09 3.14 -24.97
C GLY A 38 1.01 1.94 -24.01
N ALA A 39 0.00 1.09 -24.19
CA ALA A 39 -0.28 -0.02 -23.28
C ALA A 39 0.84 -1.06 -23.23
N SER A 40 1.48 -1.36 -24.35
CA SER A 40 2.55 -2.37 -24.43
C SER A 40 3.79 -1.93 -23.63
N ASP A 41 4.33 -0.75 -23.89
CA ASP A 41 5.53 -0.23 -23.21
C ASP A 41 5.26 0.08 -21.73
N PHE A 42 4.05 0.56 -21.40
CA PHE A 42 3.61 0.72 -20.02
C PHE A 42 3.52 -0.64 -19.30
N GLY A 43 3.07 -1.69 -20.02
CA GLY A 43 3.10 -3.06 -19.52
C GLY A 43 4.52 -3.59 -19.27
N ILE A 44 5.47 -3.31 -20.17
CA ILE A 44 6.90 -3.63 -19.98
C ILE A 44 7.45 -2.94 -18.73
N PHE A 45 7.16 -1.65 -18.56
CA PHE A 45 7.56 -0.92 -17.35
C PHE A 45 7.00 -1.56 -16.07
N ASN A 46 5.73 -1.94 -16.06
CA ASN A 46 5.09 -2.55 -14.90
C ASN A 46 5.66 -3.94 -14.57
N ILE A 47 5.93 -4.79 -15.57
CA ILE A 47 6.49 -6.12 -15.33
C ILE A 47 7.93 -6.03 -14.82
N VAL A 48 8.75 -5.14 -15.38
CA VAL A 48 10.11 -4.86 -14.92
C VAL A 48 10.09 -4.34 -13.48
N GLY A 49 9.27 -3.33 -13.20
CA GLY A 49 9.09 -2.79 -11.86
C GLY A 49 8.56 -3.83 -10.86
N GLY A 50 7.62 -4.68 -11.30
CA GLY A 50 7.07 -5.77 -10.52
C GLY A 50 8.12 -6.81 -10.13
N ALA A 51 8.94 -7.26 -11.09
CA ALA A 51 10.02 -8.21 -10.86
C ALA A 51 11.02 -7.69 -9.80
N ILE A 52 11.39 -6.41 -9.90
CA ILE A 52 12.30 -5.76 -8.94
C ILE A 52 11.61 -5.63 -7.56
N SER A 53 10.32 -5.30 -7.53
CA SER A 53 9.54 -5.16 -6.30
C SER A 53 9.36 -6.48 -5.54
N MET A 54 9.61 -7.63 -6.18
CA MET A 54 9.65 -8.93 -5.48
C MET A 54 10.71 -8.96 -4.36
N LEU A 55 11.78 -8.16 -4.47
CA LEU A 55 12.79 -8.04 -3.42
C LEU A 55 12.55 -6.88 -2.44
N ALA A 56 11.45 -6.13 -2.60
CA ALA A 56 11.12 -4.99 -1.73
C ALA A 56 10.92 -5.38 -0.25
N PHE A 57 10.56 -6.64 0.05
CA PHE A 57 10.44 -7.12 1.42
C PHE A 57 11.77 -7.04 2.20
N LEU A 58 12.90 -7.23 1.53
CA LEU A 58 14.23 -7.09 2.14
C LEU A 58 14.45 -5.64 2.57
N ASN A 59 14.20 -4.69 1.66
CA ASN A 59 14.34 -3.27 1.96
C ASN A 59 13.39 -2.83 3.11
N GLY A 60 12.12 -3.20 3.05
CA GLY A 60 11.14 -2.87 4.09
C GLY A 60 11.50 -3.44 5.46
N SER A 61 12.00 -4.66 5.52
CA SER A 61 12.41 -5.32 6.76
C SER A 61 13.62 -4.66 7.40
N MET A 62 14.60 -4.25 6.57
CA MET A 62 15.79 -3.56 7.02
C MET A 62 15.49 -2.11 7.44
N ALA A 63 14.59 -1.42 6.72
CA ALA A 63 14.11 -0.10 7.11
C ALA A 63 13.44 -0.12 8.50
N ALA A 64 12.59 -1.11 8.76
CA ALA A 64 11.94 -1.30 10.07
C ALA A 64 12.96 -1.56 11.19
N ALA A 65 14.00 -2.37 10.91
CA ALA A 65 15.08 -2.62 11.86
C ALA A 65 15.83 -1.32 12.18
N THR A 66 16.34 -0.62 11.16
CA THR A 66 17.11 0.61 11.34
C THR A 66 16.31 1.70 12.07
N GLN A 67 15.05 1.89 11.69
CA GLN A 67 14.17 2.86 12.37
C GLN A 67 13.96 2.51 13.85
N ARG A 68 13.77 1.23 14.17
CA ARG A 68 13.60 0.77 15.57
C ARG A 68 14.84 1.09 16.39
N PHE A 69 16.03 0.67 15.94
CA PHE A 69 17.28 0.84 16.69
C PHE A 69 17.62 2.33 16.85
N MET A 70 17.44 3.14 15.80
CA MET A 70 17.68 4.57 15.84
C MET A 70 16.72 5.29 16.80
N SER A 71 15.41 5.01 16.70
CA SER A 71 14.40 5.60 17.59
C SER A 71 14.60 5.19 19.06
N TYR A 72 15.10 3.97 19.30
CA TYR A 72 15.41 3.51 20.65
C TYR A 72 16.59 4.29 21.24
N ALA A 73 17.67 4.45 20.50
CA ALA A 73 18.84 5.22 20.93
C ALA A 73 18.53 6.72 21.10
N GLU A 74 17.64 7.28 20.28
CA GLU A 74 17.12 8.64 20.46
C GLU A 74 16.36 8.78 21.79
N GLY A 75 15.50 7.78 22.11
CA GLY A 75 14.79 7.74 23.39
C GLY A 75 15.69 7.62 24.62
N GLU A 76 16.86 6.95 24.47
CA GLU A 76 17.89 6.87 25.52
C GLU A 76 18.74 8.16 25.64
N ASN A 77 18.61 9.12 24.74
CA ASN A 77 19.49 10.31 24.60
C ASN A 77 20.99 9.95 24.53
N ASN A 78 21.32 8.81 23.91
CA ASN A 78 22.69 8.31 23.83
C ASN A 78 23.30 8.62 22.46
N GLU A 79 24.00 9.77 22.36
CA GLU A 79 24.62 10.25 21.12
C GLU A 79 25.65 9.26 20.54
N SER A 80 26.49 8.66 21.40
CA SER A 80 27.49 7.67 20.96
C SER A 80 26.84 6.44 20.34
N LYS A 81 25.74 5.97 20.93
CA LYS A 81 24.99 4.82 20.42
C LYS A 81 24.31 5.14 19.07
N LYS A 82 23.77 6.36 18.90
CA LYS A 82 23.20 6.83 17.63
C LYS A 82 24.24 6.82 16.50
N ILE A 83 25.45 7.30 16.76
CA ILE A 83 26.56 7.31 15.79
C ILE A 83 26.91 5.87 15.37
N VAL A 84 27.03 4.95 16.32
CA VAL A 84 27.35 3.54 16.04
C VAL A 84 26.24 2.86 15.23
N ILE A 85 24.97 3.06 15.60
CA ILE A 85 23.81 2.52 14.88
C ILE A 85 23.76 3.07 13.47
N PHE A 86 23.94 4.38 13.27
CA PHE A 86 23.92 5.00 11.96
C PHE A 86 25.02 4.44 11.04
N ASN A 87 26.28 4.41 11.52
CA ASN A 87 27.40 3.90 10.72
C ASN A 87 27.25 2.39 10.42
N SER A 88 26.82 1.60 11.40
CA SER A 88 26.49 0.18 11.19
C SER A 88 25.34 0.01 10.18
N SER A 89 24.32 0.86 10.23
CA SER A 89 23.23 0.86 9.26
C SER A 89 23.68 1.20 7.85
N ILE A 90 24.58 2.17 7.64
CA ILE A 90 25.15 2.50 6.33
C ILE A 90 25.88 1.29 5.74
N VAL A 91 26.75 0.63 6.53
CA VAL A 91 27.46 -0.57 6.07
C VAL A 91 26.48 -1.69 5.71
N LEU A 92 25.49 -1.91 6.56
CA LEU A 92 24.47 -2.94 6.34
C LEU A 92 23.69 -2.71 5.05
N HIS A 93 23.21 -1.46 4.83
CA HIS A 93 22.46 -1.12 3.62
C HIS A 93 23.33 -1.11 2.36
N LEU A 94 24.62 -0.83 2.47
CA LEU A 94 25.54 -0.99 1.35
C LEU A 94 25.68 -2.47 0.95
N ILE A 95 25.85 -3.37 1.92
CA ILE A 95 25.92 -4.82 1.68
C ILE A 95 24.60 -5.31 1.04
N ILE A 96 23.45 -4.86 1.55
CA ILE A 96 22.15 -5.26 1.01
C ILE A 96 21.94 -4.71 -0.38
N ALA A 97 22.30 -3.45 -0.64
CA ALA A 97 22.19 -2.83 -1.97
C ALA A 97 23.02 -3.62 -3.01
N LEU A 98 24.25 -4.02 -2.67
CA LEU A 98 25.07 -4.86 -3.52
C LEU A 98 24.47 -6.25 -3.70
N PHE A 99 24.02 -6.89 -2.62
CA PHE A 99 23.40 -8.21 -2.67
C PHE A 99 22.14 -8.23 -3.52
N VAL A 100 21.22 -7.27 -3.31
CA VAL A 100 20.00 -7.12 -4.10
C VAL A 100 20.31 -6.78 -5.55
N GLY A 101 21.30 -5.89 -5.80
CA GLY A 101 21.74 -5.56 -7.15
C GLY A 101 22.25 -6.80 -7.89
N VAL A 102 23.14 -7.59 -7.28
CA VAL A 102 23.64 -8.85 -7.87
C VAL A 102 22.52 -9.86 -8.11
N LEU A 103 21.60 -10.04 -7.15
CA LEU A 103 20.46 -10.94 -7.32
C LEU A 103 19.56 -10.51 -8.49
N LEU A 104 19.31 -9.22 -8.63
CA LEU A 104 18.50 -8.70 -9.73
C LEU A 104 19.23 -8.88 -11.06
N GLU A 105 20.53 -8.60 -11.16
CA GLU A 105 21.30 -8.81 -12.40
C GLU A 105 21.36 -10.29 -12.79
N ILE A 106 21.50 -11.21 -11.83
CA ILE A 106 21.39 -12.66 -12.09
C ILE A 106 19.96 -12.98 -12.55
N GLY A 107 18.95 -12.40 -11.91
CA GLY A 107 17.54 -12.58 -12.27
C GLY A 107 17.23 -12.12 -13.69
N ALA A 108 17.93 -11.10 -14.21
CA ALA A 108 17.77 -10.60 -15.57
C ALA A 108 18.00 -11.71 -16.62
N PHE A 109 19.00 -12.55 -16.43
CA PHE A 109 19.29 -13.66 -17.37
C PHE A 109 18.08 -14.60 -17.49
N PHE A 110 17.48 -14.98 -16.36
CA PHE A 110 16.31 -15.87 -16.37
C PHE A 110 15.04 -15.18 -16.88
N LEU A 111 14.82 -13.91 -16.53
CA LEU A 111 13.63 -13.18 -16.92
C LEU A 111 13.57 -12.92 -18.42
N PHE A 112 14.70 -12.52 -19.03
CA PHE A 112 14.75 -12.20 -20.47
C PHE A 112 15.03 -13.42 -21.36
N ASP A 113 15.37 -14.57 -20.80
CA ASP A 113 15.60 -15.82 -21.52
C ASP A 113 14.30 -16.67 -21.58
N GLY A 114 13.24 -16.05 -22.10
CA GLY A 114 11.96 -16.71 -22.41
C GLY A 114 10.90 -16.74 -21.31
N VAL A 115 11.16 -16.21 -20.12
CA VAL A 115 10.13 -16.11 -19.06
C VAL A 115 9.17 -14.94 -19.32
N LEU A 116 9.72 -13.79 -19.75
CA LEU A 116 8.92 -12.60 -20.06
C LEU A 116 8.48 -12.60 -21.52
N ASN A 117 7.19 -12.47 -21.76
CA ASN A 117 6.63 -12.31 -23.10
C ASN A 117 6.69 -10.82 -23.50
N ILE A 118 7.81 -10.41 -24.09
CA ILE A 118 8.07 -9.04 -24.55
C ILE A 118 8.24 -9.07 -26.06
N PRO A 119 7.63 -8.14 -26.82
CA PRO A 119 7.86 -8.03 -28.26
C PRO A 119 9.35 -7.94 -28.60
N GLU A 120 9.81 -8.69 -29.60
CA GLU A 120 11.25 -8.81 -29.95
C GLU A 120 11.92 -7.45 -30.19
N ASN A 121 11.22 -6.53 -30.87
CA ASN A 121 11.70 -5.16 -31.14
C ASN A 121 11.80 -4.29 -29.89
N ARG A 122 11.28 -4.71 -28.73
CA ARG A 122 11.30 -3.98 -27.45
C ARG A 122 12.22 -4.60 -26.40
N ILE A 123 12.81 -5.79 -26.65
CA ILE A 123 13.68 -6.50 -25.68
C ILE A 123 14.87 -5.62 -25.26
N SER A 124 15.52 -4.94 -26.21
CA SER A 124 16.66 -4.05 -25.90
C SER A 124 16.27 -2.91 -24.97
N SER A 125 15.16 -2.23 -25.26
CA SER A 125 14.63 -1.15 -24.42
C SER A 125 14.19 -1.68 -23.03
N ALA A 126 13.60 -2.86 -22.97
CA ALA A 126 13.21 -3.51 -21.72
C ALA A 126 14.41 -3.86 -20.83
N LYS A 127 15.53 -4.32 -21.41
CA LYS A 127 16.78 -4.55 -20.68
C LYS A 127 17.36 -3.25 -20.11
N ILE A 128 17.39 -2.17 -20.90
CA ILE A 128 17.89 -0.88 -20.43
C ILE A 128 17.05 -0.35 -19.25
N ILE A 129 15.72 -0.37 -19.37
CA ILE A 129 14.86 0.08 -18.27
C ILE A 129 15.00 -0.81 -17.03
N TYR A 130 15.24 -2.11 -17.21
CA TYR A 130 15.52 -3.02 -16.11
C TYR A 130 16.76 -2.59 -15.32
N HIS A 131 17.89 -2.36 -15.99
CA HIS A 131 19.12 -1.89 -15.34
C HIS A 131 18.95 -0.52 -14.67
N CYS A 132 18.21 0.40 -15.31
CA CYS A 132 17.85 1.69 -14.69
C CYS A 132 17.03 1.49 -13.41
N ALA A 133 16.09 0.56 -13.41
CA ALA A 133 15.26 0.27 -12.24
C ALA A 133 16.06 -0.46 -11.13
N VAL A 134 17.03 -1.29 -11.47
CA VAL A 134 18.01 -1.86 -10.51
C VAL A 134 18.82 -0.74 -9.84
N LEU A 135 19.36 0.20 -10.61
CA LEU A 135 20.08 1.36 -10.07
C LEU A 135 19.19 2.23 -9.17
N SER A 136 17.95 2.49 -9.58
CA SER A 136 16.95 3.20 -8.76
C SER A 136 16.72 2.50 -7.42
N THR A 137 16.64 1.17 -7.43
CA THR A 137 16.46 0.37 -6.21
C THR A 137 17.68 0.46 -5.29
N ILE A 138 18.89 0.40 -5.83
CA ILE A 138 20.12 0.58 -5.06
C ILE A 138 20.13 1.95 -4.36
N PHE A 139 19.83 3.04 -5.06
CA PHE A 139 19.75 4.38 -4.47
C PHE A 139 18.67 4.48 -3.39
N THR A 140 17.52 3.84 -3.60
CA THR A 140 16.43 3.79 -2.61
C THR A 140 16.88 3.05 -1.34
N ILE A 141 17.57 1.92 -1.44
CA ILE A 141 18.11 1.18 -0.30
C ILE A 141 19.12 2.05 0.47
N LEU A 142 19.99 2.76 -0.23
CA LEU A 142 20.98 3.65 0.39
C LEU A 142 20.38 4.91 1.05
N THR A 143 19.12 5.23 0.78
CA THR A 143 18.38 6.34 1.42
C THR A 143 17.85 5.97 2.81
N VAL A 144 17.61 4.67 3.06
CA VAL A 144 16.93 4.18 4.27
C VAL A 144 17.59 4.62 5.60
N PRO A 145 18.93 4.60 5.78
CA PRO A 145 19.54 5.07 7.02
C PRO A 145 19.22 6.53 7.33
N TYR A 146 19.15 7.38 6.32
CA TYR A 146 18.81 8.80 6.45
C TYR A 146 17.33 8.99 6.78
N ASP A 147 16.45 8.22 6.14
CA ASP A 147 15.03 8.17 6.48
C ASP A 147 14.80 7.78 7.95
N ALA A 148 15.54 6.79 8.43
CA ALA A 148 15.44 6.33 9.81
C ALA A 148 15.85 7.43 10.82
N VAL A 149 16.88 8.22 10.53
CA VAL A 149 17.29 9.37 11.37
C VAL A 149 16.19 10.43 11.40
N ILE A 150 15.66 10.85 10.24
CA ILE A 150 14.60 11.86 10.17
C ILE A 150 13.35 11.41 10.93
N ASN A 151 13.00 10.13 10.82
CA ASN A 151 11.86 9.55 11.54
C ASN A 151 12.13 9.47 13.06
N ALA A 152 13.35 9.12 13.49
CA ALA A 152 13.71 9.06 14.90
C ALA A 152 13.63 10.44 15.57
N HIS A 153 14.10 11.49 14.87
CA HIS A 153 13.97 12.88 15.32
C HIS A 153 12.57 13.48 15.09
N GLU A 154 11.59 12.69 14.64
CA GLU A 154 10.21 13.10 14.35
C GLU A 154 10.10 14.32 13.40
N ASN A 155 11.05 14.51 12.50
CA ASN A 155 11.05 15.63 11.55
C ASN A 155 10.14 15.33 10.34
N MET A 156 8.84 15.17 10.63
CA MET A 156 7.85 14.75 9.62
C MET A 156 7.57 15.84 8.59
N LEU A 157 7.83 17.11 8.90
CA LEU A 157 7.71 18.20 7.93
C LEU A 157 8.72 18.03 6.79
N TYR A 158 10.00 17.82 7.13
CA TYR A 158 11.03 17.60 6.12
C TYR A 158 10.78 16.32 5.31
N TYR A 159 10.45 15.22 5.99
CA TYR A 159 10.07 13.96 5.33
C TYR A 159 8.91 14.14 4.35
N ALA A 160 7.89 14.92 4.73
CA ALA A 160 6.78 15.22 3.84
C ALA A 160 7.20 16.11 2.66
N ALA A 161 8.01 17.14 2.90
CA ALA A 161 8.50 18.04 1.86
C ALA A 161 9.35 17.31 0.80
N VAL A 162 10.26 16.42 1.23
CA VAL A 162 11.06 15.59 0.30
C VAL A 162 10.17 14.66 -0.52
N GLY A 163 9.15 14.03 0.08
CA GLY A 163 8.23 13.17 -0.67
C GLY A 163 7.36 13.93 -1.68
N VAL A 164 6.97 15.16 -1.39
CA VAL A 164 6.30 16.05 -2.35
C VAL A 164 7.27 16.46 -3.46
N PHE A 165 8.51 16.83 -3.13
CA PHE A 165 9.56 17.15 -4.10
C PHE A 165 9.85 15.97 -5.04
N GLU A 166 9.95 14.75 -4.51
CA GLU A 166 10.07 13.53 -5.31
C GLU A 166 8.93 13.39 -6.32
N SER A 167 7.70 13.66 -5.90
CA SER A 167 6.53 13.59 -6.78
C SER A 167 6.59 14.64 -7.89
N PHE A 168 7.10 15.83 -7.63
CA PHE A 168 7.34 16.84 -8.67
C PHE A 168 8.46 16.44 -9.63
N LEU A 169 9.53 15.81 -9.17
CA LEU A 169 10.58 15.27 -10.06
C LEU A 169 10.02 14.17 -10.98
N LYS A 170 9.19 13.27 -10.44
CA LYS A 170 8.49 12.25 -11.23
C LYS A 170 7.54 12.87 -12.25
N LEU A 171 6.85 13.94 -11.89
CA LEU A 171 6.00 14.69 -12.82
C LEU A 171 6.81 15.35 -13.93
N ALA A 172 7.95 15.97 -13.60
CA ALA A 172 8.88 16.53 -14.59
C ALA A 172 9.41 15.44 -15.54
N THR A 173 9.76 14.25 -14.99
CA THR A 173 10.12 13.07 -15.79
C THR A 173 9.01 12.69 -16.77
N ALA A 174 7.75 12.67 -16.32
CA ALA A 174 6.62 12.38 -17.20
C ALA A 174 6.48 13.40 -18.35
N PHE A 175 6.64 14.68 -18.08
CA PHE A 175 6.65 15.71 -19.13
C PHE A 175 7.81 15.55 -20.12
N ILE A 176 9.02 15.25 -19.63
CA ILE A 176 10.17 14.96 -20.51
C ILE A 176 9.85 13.82 -21.46
N VAL A 177 9.23 12.74 -20.96
CA VAL A 177 8.82 11.58 -21.78
C VAL A 177 7.78 11.95 -22.82
N VAL A 178 6.81 12.84 -22.48
CA VAL A 178 5.80 13.32 -23.45
C VAL A 178 6.45 13.99 -24.65
N TYR A 179 7.41 14.89 -24.40
CA TYR A 179 8.00 15.75 -25.43
C TYR A 179 9.26 15.17 -26.10
N THR A 180 9.80 14.03 -25.61
CA THR A 180 10.98 13.43 -26.23
C THR A 180 10.68 12.81 -27.58
N LEU A 181 11.65 12.92 -28.51
CA LEU A 181 11.65 12.24 -29.81
C LEU A 181 12.39 10.90 -29.77
N SER A 182 13.15 10.65 -28.70
CA SER A 182 13.87 9.39 -28.47
C SER A 182 12.94 8.29 -27.98
N ASP A 183 13.47 7.08 -27.80
CA ASP A 183 12.71 5.98 -27.21
C ASP A 183 12.20 6.36 -25.80
N LYS A 184 10.90 6.54 -25.71
CA LYS A 184 10.21 7.04 -24.51
C LYS A 184 10.37 6.13 -23.31
N LEU A 185 10.41 4.80 -23.54
CA LEU A 185 10.59 3.82 -22.48
C LEU A 185 11.98 3.94 -21.84
N ILE A 186 13.03 4.07 -22.67
CA ILE A 186 14.40 4.25 -22.20
C ILE A 186 14.55 5.57 -21.42
N VAL A 187 14.03 6.68 -21.98
CA VAL A 187 14.06 7.99 -21.32
C VAL A 187 13.38 7.93 -19.96
N TYR A 188 12.23 7.28 -19.87
CA TYR A 188 11.50 7.11 -18.61
C TYR A 188 12.32 6.36 -17.57
N GLY A 189 12.99 5.26 -17.97
CA GLY A 189 13.88 4.49 -17.08
C GLY A 189 15.05 5.32 -16.55
N ILE A 190 15.76 6.02 -17.43
CA ILE A 190 16.92 6.84 -17.06
C ILE A 190 16.52 7.94 -16.06
N PHE A 191 15.46 8.71 -16.35
CA PHE A 191 15.04 9.78 -15.46
C PHE A 191 14.44 9.29 -14.13
N THR A 192 13.88 8.08 -14.09
CA THR A 192 13.47 7.43 -12.85
C THR A 192 14.68 7.13 -11.97
N ALA A 193 15.77 6.60 -12.53
CA ALA A 193 17.02 6.36 -11.79
C ALA A 193 17.68 7.66 -11.32
N ILE A 194 17.69 8.70 -12.16
CA ILE A 194 18.18 10.04 -11.80
C ILE A 194 17.35 10.62 -10.64
N THR A 195 16.02 10.47 -10.66
CA THR A 195 15.14 10.92 -9.56
C THR A 195 15.51 10.24 -8.25
N ALA A 196 15.72 8.92 -8.24
CA ALA A 196 16.13 8.19 -7.04
C ALA A 196 17.49 8.67 -6.51
N LEU A 197 18.46 8.92 -7.40
CA LEU A 197 19.76 9.49 -7.04
C LEU A 197 19.64 10.89 -6.42
N ILE A 198 18.84 11.77 -7.01
CA ILE A 198 18.60 13.13 -6.48
C ILE A 198 18.02 13.05 -5.07
N ILE A 199 17.01 12.21 -4.85
CA ILE A 199 16.40 12.05 -3.53
C ILE A 199 17.41 11.52 -2.50
N GLN A 200 18.19 10.52 -2.86
CA GLN A 200 19.27 10.00 -2.01
C GLN A 200 20.28 11.10 -1.63
N LEU A 201 20.71 11.94 -2.58
CA LEU A 201 21.62 13.04 -2.33
C LEU A 201 20.99 14.13 -1.45
N VAL A 202 19.74 14.51 -1.70
CA VAL A 202 19.00 15.51 -0.89
C VAL A 202 18.89 15.05 0.56
N MET A 203 18.50 13.80 0.79
CA MET A 203 18.36 13.22 2.14
C MET A 203 19.73 13.16 2.84
N ARG A 204 20.75 12.68 2.15
CA ARG A 204 22.13 12.61 2.67
C ARG A 204 22.68 13.97 3.06
N ILE A 205 22.60 14.96 2.16
CA ILE A 205 23.15 16.31 2.40
C ILE A 205 22.45 16.96 3.58
N TYR A 206 21.13 16.82 3.67
CA TYR A 206 20.38 17.36 4.78
C TYR A 206 20.77 16.72 6.11
N CYS A 207 20.79 15.39 6.19
CA CYS A 207 21.12 14.68 7.42
C CYS A 207 22.54 14.98 7.90
N ILE A 208 23.53 15.01 7.00
CA ILE A 208 24.92 15.34 7.37
C ILE A 208 25.05 16.78 7.94
N ARG A 209 24.21 17.71 7.45
CA ARG A 209 24.25 19.11 7.91
C ARG A 209 23.53 19.33 9.23
N HIS A 210 22.45 18.59 9.51
CA HIS A 210 21.57 18.86 10.65
C HIS A 210 21.74 17.88 11.81
N TYR A 211 22.25 16.67 11.56
CA TYR A 211 22.35 15.60 12.56
C TYR A 211 23.81 15.16 12.71
N PRO A 212 24.44 15.38 13.89
CA PRO A 212 25.85 15.04 14.14
C PRO A 212 26.17 13.56 13.90
N GLU A 213 25.24 12.67 14.24
CA GLU A 213 25.40 11.22 14.09
C GLU A 213 25.51 10.76 12.63
N CYS A 214 25.07 11.59 11.67
CA CYS A 214 25.15 11.30 10.24
C CYS A 214 26.53 11.58 9.62
N ARG A 215 27.49 12.07 10.39
CA ARG A 215 28.88 12.25 9.93
C ARG A 215 29.54 10.89 9.85
N LEU A 216 29.84 10.45 8.62
CA LEU A 216 30.45 9.15 8.37
C LEU A 216 31.83 9.08 9.02
N SER A 217 31.97 8.16 9.97
CA SER A 217 33.24 7.81 10.59
C SER A 217 33.30 6.28 10.69
N LEU A 218 33.73 5.62 9.60
CA LEU A 218 33.75 4.15 9.55
C LEU A 218 34.83 3.54 10.43
N ARG A 219 35.81 4.32 10.85
CA ARG A 219 36.94 3.87 11.68
C ARG A 219 36.51 3.87 13.15
N ASN A 220 36.39 2.69 13.76
CA ASN A 220 36.01 2.45 15.16
C ASN A 220 34.54 2.77 15.58
N THR A 221 33.63 2.98 14.62
CA THR A 221 32.21 3.27 14.92
C THR A 221 31.24 2.26 14.33
N VAL A 222 31.72 1.15 13.80
CA VAL A 222 30.90 0.02 13.33
C VAL A 222 30.99 -1.09 14.37
N ASP A 223 29.86 -1.51 14.91
CA ASP A 223 29.76 -2.58 15.91
C ASP A 223 29.14 -3.84 15.26
N VAL A 224 29.91 -4.94 15.24
CA VAL A 224 29.48 -6.22 14.69
C VAL A 224 28.31 -6.80 15.48
N GLY A 225 28.23 -6.55 16.81
CA GLY A 225 27.11 -6.95 17.64
C GLY A 225 25.81 -6.29 17.20
N ILE A 226 25.82 -4.98 17.02
CA ILE A 226 24.68 -4.21 16.52
C ILE A 226 24.29 -4.64 15.10
N LEU A 227 25.26 -4.83 14.20
CA LEU A 227 25.00 -5.37 12.85
C LEU A 227 24.27 -6.72 12.90
N LYS A 228 24.75 -7.64 13.76
CA LYS A 228 24.11 -8.95 13.93
C LYS A 228 22.69 -8.84 14.47
N GLU A 229 22.47 -8.01 15.49
CA GLU A 229 21.13 -7.81 16.06
C GLU A 229 20.16 -7.19 15.04
N MET A 230 20.59 -6.18 14.29
CA MET A 230 19.80 -5.57 13.22
C MET A 230 19.46 -6.59 12.14
N THR A 231 20.43 -7.40 11.71
CA THR A 231 20.23 -8.43 10.69
C THR A 231 19.27 -9.52 11.13
N ILE A 232 19.41 -10.01 12.37
CA ILE A 232 18.50 -11.02 12.94
C ILE A 232 17.07 -10.48 13.03
N PHE A 233 16.91 -9.25 13.53
CA PHE A 233 15.60 -8.60 13.61
C PHE A 233 14.96 -8.41 12.23
N ALA A 234 15.73 -7.93 11.26
CA ALA A 234 15.26 -7.77 9.88
C ALA A 234 14.93 -9.11 9.23
N GLY A 235 15.73 -10.16 9.48
CA GLY A 235 15.48 -11.50 8.96
C GLY A 235 14.14 -12.09 9.40
N TRP A 236 13.78 -11.94 10.67
CA TRP A 236 12.46 -12.35 11.16
C TRP A 236 11.31 -11.56 10.53
N ASN A 237 11.47 -10.26 10.34
CA ASN A 237 10.49 -9.43 9.63
C ASN A 237 10.38 -9.82 8.14
N ALA A 238 11.50 -10.09 7.49
CA ALA A 238 11.55 -10.52 6.09
C ALA A 238 10.81 -11.84 5.88
N LEU A 239 11.04 -12.82 6.76
CA LEU A 239 10.42 -14.15 6.66
C LEU A 239 8.89 -14.08 6.70
N SER A 240 8.33 -13.19 7.53
CA SER A 240 6.88 -13.02 7.61
C SER A 240 6.28 -12.30 6.38
N SER A 241 7.07 -11.51 5.66
CA SER A 241 6.61 -10.68 4.54
C SER A 241 6.82 -11.33 3.17
N ILE A 242 7.79 -12.24 3.05
CA ILE A 242 8.26 -12.79 1.76
C ILE A 242 7.14 -13.41 0.91
N LEU A 243 6.29 -14.25 1.52
CA LEU A 243 5.23 -14.94 0.78
C LEU A 243 4.15 -14.00 0.26
N GLY A 244 3.82 -12.96 1.03
CA GLY A 244 2.86 -11.94 0.59
C GLY A 244 3.39 -11.14 -0.59
N VAL A 245 4.63 -10.70 -0.51
CA VAL A 245 5.29 -9.89 -1.56
C VAL A 245 5.51 -10.71 -2.83
N LEU A 246 6.00 -11.95 -2.71
CA LEU A 246 6.16 -12.85 -3.84
C LEU A 246 4.83 -13.16 -4.54
N SER A 247 3.77 -13.40 -3.78
CA SER A 247 2.44 -13.63 -4.36
C SER A 247 1.92 -12.40 -5.10
N GLN A 248 2.11 -11.22 -4.56
CA GLN A 248 1.61 -9.98 -5.15
C GLN A 248 2.39 -9.58 -6.43
N TYR A 249 3.71 -9.54 -6.37
CA TYR A 249 4.54 -9.09 -7.50
C TYR A 249 4.88 -10.22 -8.47
N GLY A 250 5.05 -11.45 -7.97
CA GLY A 250 5.27 -12.64 -8.80
C GLY A 250 4.10 -12.91 -9.74
N MET A 251 2.88 -12.52 -9.35
CA MET A 251 1.73 -12.62 -10.25
C MET A 251 1.87 -11.76 -11.51
N GLY A 252 2.57 -10.64 -11.46
CA GLY A 252 2.89 -9.86 -12.66
C GLY A 252 3.70 -10.66 -13.68
N VAL A 253 4.69 -11.44 -13.23
CA VAL A 253 5.48 -12.33 -14.10
C VAL A 253 4.59 -13.43 -14.69
N VAL A 254 3.74 -14.05 -13.87
CA VAL A 254 2.81 -15.09 -14.30
C VAL A 254 1.82 -14.55 -15.34
N LEU A 255 1.18 -13.42 -15.08
CA LEU A 255 0.24 -12.80 -16.02
C LEU A 255 0.93 -12.41 -17.35
N ASN A 256 2.16 -11.91 -17.27
CA ASN A 256 2.93 -11.60 -18.48
C ASN A 256 3.22 -12.86 -19.30
N HIS A 257 3.66 -13.94 -18.66
CA HIS A 257 4.00 -15.19 -19.32
C HIS A 257 2.81 -15.77 -20.11
N PHE A 258 1.60 -15.76 -19.51
CA PHE A 258 0.41 -16.35 -20.14
C PHE A 258 -0.35 -15.39 -21.07
N PHE A 259 -0.35 -14.08 -20.78
CA PHE A 259 -1.26 -13.11 -21.43
C PHE A 259 -0.56 -11.87 -22.01
N GLY A 260 0.75 -11.72 -21.80
CA GLY A 260 1.55 -10.63 -22.39
C GLY A 260 1.44 -9.28 -21.67
N THR A 261 2.02 -8.26 -22.30
CA THR A 261 2.29 -6.95 -21.69
C THR A 261 1.04 -6.07 -21.48
N ILE A 262 0.00 -6.24 -22.32
CA ILE A 262 -1.24 -5.44 -22.21
C ILE A 262 -1.98 -5.77 -20.90
N VAL A 263 -2.02 -7.06 -20.53
CA VAL A 263 -2.63 -7.49 -19.25
C VAL A 263 -1.83 -6.98 -18.06
N ASN A 264 -0.49 -6.87 -18.19
CA ASN A 264 0.33 -6.24 -17.15
C ASN A 264 0.07 -4.73 -17.02
N ALA A 265 -0.21 -4.03 -18.12
CA ALA A 265 -0.63 -2.63 -18.05
C ALA A 265 -1.92 -2.49 -17.23
N ALA A 266 -2.91 -3.35 -17.50
CA ALA A 266 -4.17 -3.39 -16.75
C ALA A 266 -3.95 -3.70 -15.26
N GLN A 267 -3.10 -4.70 -14.94
CA GLN A 267 -2.70 -5.03 -13.57
C GLN A 267 -1.99 -3.87 -12.88
N GLY A 268 -1.08 -3.19 -13.57
CA GLY A 268 -0.36 -2.03 -13.04
C GLY A 268 -1.30 -0.91 -12.62
N ILE A 269 -2.31 -0.59 -13.45
CA ILE A 269 -3.34 0.41 -13.15
C ILE A 269 -4.20 -0.04 -11.97
N ALA A 270 -4.65 -1.29 -11.95
CA ALA A 270 -5.45 -1.85 -10.86
C ALA A 270 -4.68 -1.82 -9.52
N ASN A 271 -3.40 -2.21 -9.53
CA ASN A 271 -2.53 -2.16 -8.36
C ASN A 271 -2.30 -0.73 -7.86
N GLN A 272 -2.15 0.24 -8.77
CA GLN A 272 -1.97 1.64 -8.41
C GLN A 272 -3.18 2.19 -7.67
N ILE A 273 -4.38 2.01 -8.21
CA ILE A 273 -5.63 2.49 -7.58
C ILE A 273 -5.82 1.80 -6.24
N SER A 274 -5.68 0.47 -6.20
CA SER A 274 -5.85 -0.31 -4.98
C SER A 274 -4.80 0.06 -3.91
N GLY A 275 -3.56 0.35 -4.30
CA GLY A 275 -2.51 0.82 -3.40
C GLY A 275 -2.83 2.16 -2.75
N GLN A 276 -3.37 3.12 -3.51
CA GLN A 276 -3.79 4.42 -2.96
C GLN A 276 -4.94 4.28 -1.94
N LEU A 277 -5.90 3.43 -2.27
CA LEU A 277 -7.02 3.15 -1.37
C LEU A 277 -6.59 2.32 -0.14
N GLY A 278 -5.66 1.39 -0.32
CA GLY A 278 -5.02 0.65 0.78
C GLY A 278 -4.28 1.58 1.76
N ALA A 279 -3.65 2.65 1.25
CA ALA A 279 -3.02 3.67 2.09
C ALA A 279 -4.05 4.42 2.96
N LEU A 280 -5.26 4.67 2.45
CA LEU A 280 -6.36 5.26 3.22
C LEU A 280 -6.76 4.34 4.39
N SER A 281 -6.95 3.04 4.13
CA SER A 281 -7.24 2.04 5.16
C SER A 281 -6.14 1.95 6.21
N SER A 282 -4.87 1.89 5.79
CA SER A 282 -3.72 1.84 6.69
C SER A 282 -3.64 3.04 7.61
N ASN A 283 -3.92 4.25 7.11
CA ASN A 283 -3.89 5.46 7.92
C ASN A 283 -5.04 5.48 8.95
N ALA A 284 -6.24 5.03 8.57
CA ALA A 284 -7.35 4.90 9.50
C ALA A 284 -7.05 3.85 10.60
N MET A 285 -6.40 2.72 10.23
CA MET A 285 -5.95 1.71 11.19
C MET A 285 -4.95 2.24 12.22
N LYS A 286 -4.08 3.19 11.87
CA LYS A 286 -3.15 3.83 12.83
C LYS A 286 -3.86 4.50 14.01
N ALA A 287 -5.08 4.99 13.82
CA ALA A 287 -5.89 5.57 14.89
C ALA A 287 -6.59 4.50 15.75
N VAL A 288 -7.00 3.39 15.14
CA VAL A 288 -7.80 2.35 15.80
C VAL A 288 -6.92 1.31 16.53
N ASN A 289 -5.80 0.93 15.94
CA ASN A 289 -4.91 -0.12 16.47
C ASN A 289 -4.47 0.10 17.93
N PRO A 290 -4.02 1.31 18.36
CA PRO A 290 -3.59 1.50 19.75
C PRO A 290 -4.70 1.26 20.76
N VAL A 291 -5.95 1.62 20.43
CA VAL A 291 -7.10 1.43 21.32
C VAL A 291 -7.39 -0.06 21.49
N ILE A 292 -7.40 -0.83 20.40
CA ILE A 292 -7.62 -2.29 20.46
C ILE A 292 -6.51 -2.98 21.26
N VAL A 293 -5.23 -2.70 20.93
CA VAL A 293 -4.09 -3.34 21.60
C VAL A 293 -4.03 -2.98 23.09
N LYS A 294 -4.33 -1.72 23.45
CA LYS A 294 -4.39 -1.28 24.84
C LYS A 294 -5.49 -1.99 25.63
N SER A 295 -6.66 -2.19 25.02
CA SER A 295 -7.78 -2.93 25.65
C SER A 295 -7.41 -4.40 25.85
N ALA A 296 -6.68 -5.02 24.91
CA ALA A 296 -6.15 -6.38 25.05
C ALA A 296 -5.13 -6.48 26.21
N GLY A 297 -4.21 -5.54 26.31
CA GLY A 297 -3.22 -5.48 27.41
C GLY A 297 -3.83 -5.21 28.79
N ALA A 298 -4.96 -4.49 28.83
CA ALA A 298 -5.71 -4.26 30.07
C ALA A 298 -6.61 -5.45 30.47
N HIS A 299 -6.65 -6.52 29.67
CA HIS A 299 -7.55 -7.67 29.84
C HIS A 299 -9.04 -7.29 29.95
N ASP A 300 -9.45 -6.15 29.36
CA ASP A 300 -10.82 -5.70 29.29
C ASP A 300 -11.51 -6.29 28.05
N GLU A 301 -12.09 -7.48 28.21
CA GLU A 301 -12.76 -8.21 27.13
C GLU A 301 -13.92 -7.40 26.49
N ALA A 302 -14.65 -6.64 27.30
CA ALA A 302 -15.78 -5.83 26.82
C ALA A 302 -15.33 -4.65 25.97
N MET A 303 -14.29 -3.94 26.42
CA MET A 303 -13.71 -2.83 25.67
C MET A 303 -12.98 -3.32 24.42
N LEU A 304 -12.27 -4.46 24.49
CA LEU A 304 -11.62 -5.10 23.35
C LEU A 304 -12.63 -5.47 22.27
N TYR A 305 -13.75 -6.12 22.64
CA TYR A 305 -14.83 -6.44 21.71
C TYR A 305 -15.37 -5.16 21.06
N ARG A 306 -15.78 -4.19 21.89
CA ARG A 306 -16.42 -2.94 21.43
C ARG A 306 -15.48 -2.15 20.49
N SER A 307 -14.21 -1.98 20.85
CA SER A 307 -13.26 -1.22 20.04
C SER A 307 -12.95 -1.93 18.71
N THR A 308 -12.87 -3.26 18.71
CA THR A 308 -12.67 -4.06 17.50
C THR A 308 -13.84 -3.94 16.53
N ILE A 309 -15.08 -4.08 17.02
CA ILE A 309 -16.27 -4.03 16.17
C ILE A 309 -16.51 -2.61 15.65
N LEU A 310 -16.47 -1.59 16.52
CA LEU A 310 -16.61 -0.21 16.08
C LEU A 310 -15.52 0.20 15.08
N GLY A 311 -14.28 -0.25 15.33
CA GLY A 311 -13.17 -0.02 14.41
C GLY A 311 -13.41 -0.64 13.03
N SER A 312 -13.84 -1.92 12.96
CA SER A 312 -14.17 -2.60 11.70
C SER A 312 -15.31 -1.90 10.95
N LYS A 313 -16.41 -1.54 11.65
CA LYS A 313 -17.53 -0.83 11.03
C LYS A 313 -17.16 0.55 10.53
N ALA A 314 -16.36 1.30 11.29
CA ALA A 314 -15.90 2.62 10.89
C ALA A 314 -14.97 2.55 9.68
N LEU A 315 -14.03 1.59 9.65
CA LEU A 315 -13.15 1.36 8.50
C LEU A 315 -13.93 0.96 7.25
N PHE A 316 -14.84 0.00 7.39
CA PHE A 316 -15.69 -0.43 6.28
C PHE A 316 -16.55 0.72 5.75
N PHE A 317 -17.11 1.55 6.63
CA PHE A 317 -17.85 2.75 6.25
C PHE A 317 -17.01 3.74 5.46
N ILE A 318 -15.80 4.09 5.97
CA ILE A 318 -14.88 5.05 5.31
C ILE A 318 -14.44 4.52 3.94
N MET A 319 -14.12 3.24 3.84
CA MET A 319 -13.72 2.65 2.57
C MET A 319 -14.89 2.56 1.59
N SER A 320 -16.05 2.15 2.07
CA SER A 320 -17.23 1.97 1.22
C SER A 320 -17.80 3.28 0.69
N ILE A 321 -17.75 4.38 1.47
CA ILE A 321 -18.19 5.69 0.99
C ILE A 321 -17.34 6.22 -0.17
N CYS A 322 -16.05 5.81 -0.22
CA CYS A 322 -15.16 6.11 -1.32
C CYS A 322 -15.36 5.12 -2.49
N PHE A 323 -15.47 3.82 -2.19
CA PHE A 323 -15.49 2.76 -3.21
C PHE A 323 -16.80 2.69 -3.98
N LEU A 324 -17.94 2.84 -3.29
CA LEU A 324 -19.27 2.69 -3.90
C LEU A 324 -19.47 3.63 -5.10
N PRO A 325 -19.29 4.95 -4.98
CA PRO A 325 -19.50 5.84 -6.12
C PRO A 325 -18.45 5.64 -7.23
N ILE A 326 -17.22 5.25 -6.88
CA ILE A 326 -16.18 4.94 -7.88
C ILE A 326 -16.55 3.67 -8.65
N LEU A 327 -16.99 2.60 -7.96
CA LEU A 327 -17.42 1.35 -8.60
C LEU A 327 -18.63 1.55 -9.49
N ALA A 328 -19.61 2.33 -9.06
CA ALA A 328 -20.81 2.62 -9.83
C ALA A 328 -20.53 3.43 -11.11
N ASN A 329 -19.46 4.25 -11.10
CA ASN A 329 -19.07 5.12 -12.21
C ASN A 329 -17.67 4.79 -12.75
N LEU A 330 -17.22 3.54 -12.63
CA LEU A 330 -15.81 3.20 -12.89
C LEU A 330 -15.39 3.47 -14.32
N GLU A 331 -16.18 3.06 -15.31
CA GLU A 331 -15.84 3.24 -16.71
C GLU A 331 -15.80 4.72 -17.14
N PRO A 332 -16.80 5.57 -16.82
CA PRO A 332 -16.71 7.01 -17.03
C PRO A 332 -15.50 7.66 -16.33
N ILE A 333 -15.20 7.29 -15.09
CA ILE A 333 -14.04 7.80 -14.36
C ILE A 333 -12.74 7.43 -15.06
N LEU A 334 -12.61 6.19 -15.51
CA LEU A 334 -11.43 5.73 -16.24
C LEU A 334 -11.29 6.42 -17.59
N LYS A 335 -12.38 6.65 -18.34
CA LYS A 335 -12.36 7.42 -19.60
C LYS A 335 -11.91 8.87 -19.38
N LEU A 336 -12.29 9.49 -18.27
CA LEU A 336 -11.82 10.83 -17.95
C LEU A 336 -10.35 10.84 -17.50
N TRP A 337 -9.93 9.81 -16.80
CA TRP A 337 -8.56 9.72 -16.29
C TRP A 337 -7.57 9.23 -17.35
N LEU A 338 -7.92 8.16 -18.08
CA LEU A 338 -7.09 7.53 -19.10
C LEU A 338 -7.65 7.78 -20.48
N VAL A 339 -6.81 8.21 -21.43
CA VAL A 339 -7.23 8.37 -22.84
C VAL A 339 -7.50 7.01 -23.48
N ASN A 340 -6.63 6.03 -23.19
CA ASN A 340 -6.75 4.66 -23.66
C ASN A 340 -6.80 3.72 -22.45
N ILE A 341 -7.89 3.00 -22.30
CA ILE A 341 -8.07 2.02 -21.22
C ILE A 341 -7.60 0.65 -21.74
N PRO A 342 -6.51 0.06 -21.18
CA PRO A 342 -6.08 -1.28 -21.56
C PRO A 342 -7.18 -2.32 -21.30
N GLN A 343 -7.23 -3.36 -22.15
CA GLN A 343 -8.15 -4.48 -21.97
C GLN A 343 -8.00 -5.08 -20.56
N TYR A 344 -9.10 -5.55 -19.97
CA TYR A 344 -9.21 -6.07 -18.61
C TYR A 344 -9.07 -5.06 -17.46
N THR A 345 -8.68 -3.79 -17.68
CA THR A 345 -8.47 -2.80 -16.60
C THR A 345 -9.73 -2.62 -15.73
N VAL A 346 -10.91 -2.46 -16.36
CA VAL A 346 -12.18 -2.23 -15.65
C VAL A 346 -12.50 -3.42 -14.73
N ILE A 347 -12.48 -4.64 -15.27
CA ILE A 347 -12.82 -5.84 -14.50
C ILE A 347 -11.80 -6.11 -13.38
N PHE A 348 -10.51 -5.88 -13.61
CA PHE A 348 -9.47 -6.04 -12.59
C PHE A 348 -9.68 -5.09 -11.41
N ILE A 349 -10.01 -3.82 -11.68
CA ILE A 349 -10.30 -2.84 -10.62
C ILE A 349 -11.57 -3.23 -9.85
N GLN A 350 -12.65 -3.64 -10.54
CA GLN A 350 -13.89 -4.04 -9.88
C GLN A 350 -13.69 -5.22 -8.94
N LEU A 351 -13.02 -6.26 -9.42
CA LEU A 351 -12.73 -7.45 -8.61
C LEU A 351 -11.78 -7.12 -7.45
N TYR A 352 -10.74 -6.28 -7.68
CA TYR A 352 -9.80 -5.91 -6.63
C TYR A 352 -10.45 -5.02 -5.55
N PHE A 353 -11.36 -4.12 -5.92
CA PHE A 353 -12.15 -3.36 -4.94
C PHE A 353 -13.02 -4.28 -4.08
N THR A 354 -13.60 -5.32 -4.67
CA THR A 354 -14.36 -6.34 -3.94
C THR A 354 -13.48 -7.04 -2.90
N VAL A 355 -12.23 -7.41 -3.26
CA VAL A 355 -11.25 -7.98 -2.33
C VAL A 355 -11.00 -7.02 -1.16
N ASN A 356 -10.71 -5.74 -1.43
CA ASN A 356 -10.43 -4.74 -0.40
C ASN A 356 -11.63 -4.50 0.53
N LEU A 357 -12.85 -4.48 -0.01
CA LEU A 357 -14.06 -4.32 0.80
C LEU A 357 -14.26 -5.50 1.76
N ILE A 358 -14.09 -6.74 1.28
CA ILE A 358 -14.19 -7.94 2.12
C ILE A 358 -13.10 -7.92 3.21
N ASP A 359 -11.87 -7.56 2.87
CA ASP A 359 -10.78 -7.48 3.85
C ASP A 359 -11.04 -6.45 4.95
N THR A 360 -11.63 -5.29 4.62
CA THR A 360 -11.91 -4.23 5.61
C THR A 360 -13.00 -4.61 6.62
N LEU A 361 -13.90 -5.54 6.30
CA LEU A 361 -14.91 -6.04 7.22
C LEU A 361 -14.34 -6.67 8.49
N SER A 362 -13.11 -7.18 8.43
CA SER A 362 -12.53 -7.97 9.52
C SER A 362 -11.06 -7.67 9.84
N ILE A 363 -10.51 -6.58 9.34
CA ILE A 363 -9.08 -6.28 9.55
C ILE A 363 -8.76 -5.96 11.02
N CYS A 364 -9.69 -5.34 11.76
CA CYS A 364 -9.52 -5.03 13.19
C CYS A 364 -9.46 -6.30 14.06
N GLN A 365 -10.12 -7.40 13.65
CA GLN A 365 -10.03 -8.68 14.35
C GLN A 365 -8.59 -9.22 14.32
N THR A 366 -7.83 -8.99 13.23
CA THR A 366 -6.40 -9.30 13.19
C THR A 366 -5.63 -8.57 14.30
N THR A 367 -5.92 -7.28 14.51
CA THR A 367 -5.29 -6.48 15.57
C THR A 367 -5.65 -7.01 16.96
N ALA A 368 -6.91 -7.40 17.18
CA ALA A 368 -7.35 -7.98 18.45
C ALA A 368 -6.65 -9.32 18.74
N ILE A 369 -6.58 -10.22 17.76
CA ILE A 369 -5.88 -11.51 17.87
C ILE A 369 -4.39 -11.30 18.18
N ASN A 370 -3.74 -10.36 17.48
CA ASN A 370 -2.34 -10.02 17.72
C ASN A 370 -2.13 -9.39 19.10
N GLY A 371 -3.07 -8.58 19.57
CA GLY A 371 -3.04 -7.97 20.90
C GLY A 371 -3.11 -9.01 22.03
N VAL A 372 -3.91 -10.07 21.87
CA VAL A 372 -3.98 -11.19 22.84
C VAL A 372 -2.72 -12.07 22.79
N GLY A 373 -1.97 -12.08 21.70
CA GLY A 373 -0.64 -12.70 21.59
C GLY A 373 -0.63 -14.18 21.18
N ARG A 374 -1.75 -14.86 21.05
CA ARG A 374 -1.83 -16.28 20.65
C ARG A 374 -1.91 -16.45 19.13
N ILE A 375 -0.89 -15.96 18.42
CA ILE A 375 -0.95 -15.78 16.96
C ILE A 375 -0.49 -16.98 16.12
N LYS A 376 0.22 -17.98 16.68
CA LYS A 376 0.90 -19.02 15.90
C LYS A 376 -0.01 -19.76 14.92
N ARG A 377 -1.16 -20.27 15.40
CA ARG A 377 -2.11 -20.99 14.54
C ARG A 377 -2.76 -20.07 13.52
N TYR A 378 -3.16 -18.87 13.94
CA TYR A 378 -3.75 -17.86 13.09
C TYR A 378 -2.80 -17.49 11.94
N SER A 379 -1.54 -17.20 12.24
CA SER A 379 -0.54 -16.83 11.23
C SER A 379 -0.30 -17.94 10.20
N LEU A 380 -0.25 -19.21 10.63
CA LEU A 380 -0.13 -20.35 9.72
C LEU A 380 -1.32 -20.44 8.74
N PHE A 381 -2.55 -20.32 9.25
CA PHE A 381 -3.74 -20.33 8.40
C PHE A 381 -3.73 -19.18 7.41
N MET A 382 -3.40 -17.96 7.87
CA MET A 382 -3.31 -16.79 7.00
C MET A 382 -2.24 -16.94 5.92
N THR A 383 -1.09 -17.53 6.26
CA THR A 383 -0.02 -17.81 5.30
C THR A 383 -0.50 -18.74 4.19
N ILE A 384 -1.17 -19.84 4.54
CA ILE A 384 -1.71 -20.80 3.57
C ILE A 384 -2.73 -20.09 2.65
N ILE A 385 -3.68 -19.35 3.22
CA ILE A 385 -4.71 -18.65 2.43
C ILE A 385 -4.08 -17.62 1.47
N ASN A 386 -3.03 -16.92 1.88
CA ASN A 386 -2.36 -15.91 1.04
C ASN A 386 -1.64 -16.52 -0.18
N VAL A 387 -1.22 -17.77 -0.10
CA VAL A 387 -0.48 -18.46 -1.16
C VAL A 387 -1.42 -19.09 -2.21
N ILE A 388 -2.66 -19.42 -1.83
CA ILE A 388 -3.64 -20.05 -2.72
C ILE A 388 -3.86 -19.29 -4.03
N PRO A 389 -4.08 -17.96 -4.07
CA PRO A 389 -4.32 -17.25 -5.33
C PRO A 389 -3.16 -17.38 -6.31
N PHE A 390 -1.93 -17.36 -5.85
CA PHE A 390 -0.74 -17.46 -6.70
C PHE A 390 -0.65 -18.85 -7.37
N PHE A 391 -0.62 -19.92 -6.59
CA PHE A 391 -0.51 -21.27 -7.14
C PHE A 391 -1.79 -21.72 -7.86
N GLY A 392 -2.95 -21.33 -7.35
CA GLY A 392 -4.23 -21.60 -8.02
C GLY A 392 -4.31 -20.96 -9.40
N SER A 393 -3.80 -19.74 -9.56
CA SER A 393 -3.76 -19.07 -10.86
C SER A 393 -2.84 -19.77 -11.85
N LEU A 394 -1.67 -20.25 -11.42
CA LEU A 394 -0.77 -21.03 -12.28
C LEU A 394 -1.48 -22.26 -12.86
N ILE A 395 -2.24 -22.98 -12.03
CA ILE A 395 -3.00 -24.16 -12.45
C ILE A 395 -4.12 -23.75 -13.43
N LEU A 396 -4.93 -22.73 -13.08
CA LEU A 396 -6.04 -22.28 -13.92
C LEU A 396 -5.56 -21.78 -15.28
N PHE A 397 -4.49 -20.98 -15.32
CA PHE A 397 -3.93 -20.45 -16.57
C PHE A 397 -3.35 -21.56 -17.46
N SER A 398 -2.73 -22.60 -16.87
CA SER A 398 -2.26 -23.79 -17.64
C SER A 398 -3.39 -24.58 -18.29
N ILE A 399 -4.61 -24.49 -17.76
CA ILE A 399 -5.82 -25.16 -18.29
C ILE A 399 -6.56 -24.26 -19.29
N GLY A 400 -6.13 -22.99 -19.47
CA GLY A 400 -6.69 -22.05 -20.44
C GLY A 400 -7.73 -21.08 -19.90
N PHE A 401 -7.80 -20.87 -18.58
CA PHE A 401 -8.67 -19.85 -17.99
C PHE A 401 -8.11 -18.45 -18.24
N THR A 402 -9.01 -17.45 -18.27
CA THR A 402 -8.72 -16.03 -18.52
C THR A 402 -8.06 -15.34 -17.33
N PRO A 403 -7.40 -14.16 -17.52
CA PRO A 403 -6.60 -13.51 -16.47
C PRO A 403 -7.44 -13.03 -15.27
N GLU A 404 -8.74 -12.80 -15.42
CA GLU A 404 -9.64 -12.39 -14.32
C GLU A 404 -9.72 -13.41 -13.19
N TRP A 405 -9.49 -14.69 -13.48
CA TRP A 405 -9.57 -15.75 -12.48
C TRP A 405 -8.57 -15.60 -11.34
N TYR A 406 -7.46 -14.90 -11.56
CA TYR A 406 -6.58 -14.50 -10.45
C TYR A 406 -7.32 -13.67 -9.41
N TYR A 407 -8.07 -12.65 -9.84
CA TYR A 407 -8.83 -11.80 -8.93
C TYR A 407 -10.02 -12.52 -8.29
N VAL A 408 -10.63 -13.45 -8.99
CA VAL A 408 -11.66 -14.34 -8.41
C VAL A 408 -11.05 -15.19 -7.28
N LEU A 409 -9.87 -15.75 -7.48
CA LEU A 409 -9.16 -16.48 -6.41
C LEU A 409 -8.78 -15.57 -5.25
N LEU A 410 -8.44 -14.30 -5.50
CA LEU A 410 -8.22 -13.31 -4.43
C LEU A 410 -9.50 -13.05 -3.63
N ILE A 411 -10.68 -12.99 -4.27
CA ILE A 411 -11.97 -12.87 -3.58
C ILE A 411 -12.23 -14.09 -2.70
N VAL A 412 -12.02 -15.30 -3.23
CA VAL A 412 -12.14 -16.55 -2.45
C VAL A 412 -11.20 -16.52 -1.24
N ALA A 413 -9.94 -16.11 -1.44
CA ALA A 413 -8.99 -15.96 -0.35
C ALA A 413 -9.43 -14.91 0.68
N ALA A 414 -9.99 -13.76 0.25
CA ALA A 414 -10.51 -12.73 1.14
C ALA A 414 -11.69 -13.24 1.98
N VAL A 415 -12.60 -14.02 1.41
CA VAL A 415 -13.69 -14.68 2.15
C VAL A 415 -13.15 -15.70 3.16
N CYS A 416 -12.15 -16.51 2.76
CA CYS A 416 -11.48 -17.44 3.68
C CYS A 416 -10.75 -16.71 4.82
N LYS A 417 -10.11 -15.56 4.55
CA LYS A 417 -9.51 -14.69 5.58
C LYS A 417 -10.58 -14.14 6.54
N LEU A 418 -11.69 -13.64 6.02
CA LEU A 418 -12.81 -13.16 6.82
C LEU A 418 -13.30 -14.28 7.77
N ALA A 419 -13.60 -15.47 7.26
CA ALA A 419 -14.02 -16.61 8.06
C ALA A 419 -12.97 -16.99 9.12
N SER A 420 -11.69 -17.04 8.74
CA SER A 420 -10.59 -17.34 9.67
C SER A 420 -10.46 -16.29 10.78
N ARG A 421 -10.56 -15.00 10.45
CA ARG A 421 -10.50 -13.90 11.42
C ARG A 421 -11.65 -13.98 12.43
N LEU A 422 -12.88 -14.23 11.96
CA LEU A 422 -14.05 -14.41 12.84
C LEU A 422 -13.88 -15.63 13.76
N PHE A 423 -13.42 -16.76 13.22
CA PHE A 423 -13.17 -17.98 13.99
C PHE A 423 -12.09 -17.79 15.06
N PHE A 424 -10.93 -17.22 14.70
CA PHE A 424 -9.84 -17.02 15.65
C PHE A 424 -10.16 -15.89 16.66
N ALA A 425 -10.89 -14.84 16.28
CA ALA A 425 -11.36 -13.83 17.23
C ALA A 425 -12.33 -14.43 18.25
N ALA A 426 -13.23 -15.31 17.82
CA ALA A 426 -14.11 -16.03 18.75
C ALA A 426 -13.30 -16.94 19.70
N LYS A 427 -12.31 -17.65 19.19
CA LYS A 427 -11.51 -18.63 19.96
C LYS A 427 -10.52 -17.98 20.92
N GLU A 428 -9.76 -16.99 20.46
CA GLU A 428 -8.62 -16.43 21.20
C GLU A 428 -9.01 -15.18 22.01
N CYS A 429 -9.96 -14.37 21.48
CA CYS A 429 -10.47 -13.16 22.15
C CYS A 429 -11.80 -13.40 22.87
N LYS A 430 -12.36 -14.62 22.82
CA LYS A 430 -13.67 -15.01 23.40
C LYS A 430 -14.85 -14.19 22.86
N PHE A 431 -14.79 -13.73 21.63
CA PHE A 431 -15.87 -12.98 20.99
C PHE A 431 -17.00 -13.91 20.57
N ASN A 432 -18.23 -13.40 20.55
CA ASN A 432 -19.37 -14.17 20.03
C ASN A 432 -19.36 -14.15 18.49
N MET A 433 -19.01 -15.30 17.88
CA MET A 433 -18.86 -15.44 16.44
C MET A 433 -20.14 -15.11 15.65
N MET A 434 -21.30 -15.60 16.14
CA MET A 434 -22.58 -15.37 15.47
C MET A 434 -22.97 -13.89 15.49
N ASN A 435 -22.70 -13.20 16.59
CA ASN A 435 -22.97 -11.79 16.73
C ASN A 435 -22.08 -10.95 15.78
N MET A 436 -20.78 -11.27 15.70
CA MET A 436 -19.88 -10.64 14.73
C MET A 436 -20.32 -10.89 13.28
N LEU A 437 -20.75 -12.11 12.95
CA LEU A 437 -21.17 -12.43 11.60
C LEU A 437 -22.47 -11.70 11.23
N VAL A 438 -23.53 -11.86 12.03
CA VAL A 438 -24.88 -11.39 11.67
C VAL A 438 -25.03 -9.88 11.88
N ASN A 439 -24.70 -9.40 13.09
CA ASN A 439 -24.96 -8.01 13.47
C ASN A 439 -23.91 -7.02 13.01
N ASP A 440 -22.69 -7.50 12.69
CA ASP A 440 -21.61 -6.62 12.30
C ASP A 440 -21.26 -6.79 10.81
N THR A 441 -20.85 -8.01 10.39
CA THR A 441 -20.38 -8.23 9.03
C THR A 441 -21.51 -8.23 8.00
N LEU A 442 -22.54 -9.06 8.18
CA LEU A 442 -23.64 -9.18 7.21
C LEU A 442 -24.47 -7.90 7.13
N ARG A 443 -24.70 -7.23 8.27
CA ARG A 443 -25.44 -5.97 8.31
C ARG A 443 -24.73 -4.85 7.57
N ALA A 444 -23.41 -4.70 7.76
CA ALA A 444 -22.59 -3.74 7.04
C ALA A 444 -22.54 -4.04 5.53
N SER A 445 -22.35 -5.31 5.17
CA SER A 445 -22.34 -5.76 3.77
C SER A 445 -23.70 -5.54 3.08
N ALA A 446 -24.81 -5.83 3.75
CA ALA A 446 -26.16 -5.61 3.21
C ALA A 446 -26.42 -4.12 2.92
N ALA A 447 -26.02 -3.22 3.85
CA ALA A 447 -26.13 -1.77 3.64
C ALA A 447 -25.34 -1.32 2.40
N PHE A 448 -24.14 -1.87 2.19
CA PHE A 448 -23.34 -1.60 0.99
C PHE A 448 -24.00 -2.13 -0.28
N LEU A 449 -24.43 -3.39 -0.31
CA LEU A 449 -25.03 -4.03 -1.48
C LEU A 449 -26.32 -3.34 -1.93
N VAL A 450 -27.20 -2.97 -0.98
CA VAL A 450 -28.42 -2.22 -1.29
C VAL A 450 -28.07 -0.86 -1.90
N SER A 451 -27.14 -0.14 -1.31
CA SER A 451 -26.73 1.18 -1.80
C SER A 451 -26.04 1.11 -3.17
N PHE A 452 -25.21 0.09 -3.37
CA PHE A 452 -24.54 -0.16 -4.65
C PHE A 452 -25.55 -0.51 -5.74
N GLY A 453 -26.52 -1.39 -5.44
CA GLY A 453 -27.58 -1.74 -6.38
C GLY A 453 -28.36 -0.50 -6.83
N VAL A 454 -28.80 0.35 -5.89
CA VAL A 454 -29.49 1.60 -6.22
C VAL A 454 -28.62 2.55 -7.06
N ALA A 455 -27.37 2.76 -6.66
CA ALA A 455 -26.46 3.62 -7.43
C ALA A 455 -26.19 3.09 -8.84
N PHE A 456 -26.06 1.77 -8.99
CA PHE A 456 -25.85 1.12 -10.28
C PHE A 456 -27.06 1.28 -11.21
N PHE A 457 -28.28 1.04 -10.70
CA PHE A 457 -29.50 1.20 -11.48
C PHE A 457 -29.73 2.66 -11.91
N ILE A 458 -29.52 3.62 -10.99
CA ILE A 458 -29.63 5.05 -11.32
C ILE A 458 -28.67 5.41 -12.45
N ASN A 459 -27.44 4.90 -12.41
CA ASN A 459 -26.45 5.21 -13.44
C ASN A 459 -26.78 4.57 -14.81
N GLN A 460 -27.36 3.38 -14.85
CA GLN A 460 -27.75 2.74 -16.13
C GLN A 460 -28.84 3.53 -16.88
N GLU A 461 -29.77 4.13 -16.17
CA GLU A 461 -30.87 4.88 -16.78
C GLU A 461 -30.47 6.30 -17.26
N ILE A 462 -29.36 6.83 -16.72
CA ILE A 462 -28.97 8.24 -16.94
C ILE A 462 -27.69 8.37 -17.79
N VAL A 463 -27.03 7.28 -18.17
CA VAL A 463 -25.69 7.24 -18.83
C VAL A 463 -25.64 7.89 -20.23
N GLU A 464 -26.71 8.41 -20.78
CA GLU A 464 -26.66 9.12 -22.07
C GLU A 464 -25.93 10.48 -22.07
N THR A 465 -25.53 11.00 -20.93
CA THR A 465 -24.82 12.30 -20.85
C THR A 465 -23.37 12.15 -20.39
N GLU A 466 -22.42 12.28 -21.30
CA GLU A 466 -20.96 12.32 -21.04
C GLU A 466 -20.48 13.58 -20.26
N SER A 467 -21.35 14.23 -19.52
CA SER A 467 -21.03 15.46 -18.81
C SER A 467 -20.30 15.20 -17.48
N VAL A 468 -19.14 15.87 -17.30
CA VAL A 468 -18.36 15.83 -16.04
C VAL A 468 -19.20 16.28 -14.83
N THR A 469 -20.11 17.24 -15.03
CA THR A 469 -21.01 17.72 -13.98
C THR A 469 -21.98 16.64 -13.53
N TYR A 470 -22.45 15.82 -14.46
CA TYR A 470 -23.29 14.67 -14.15
C TYR A 470 -22.53 13.60 -13.35
N LEU A 471 -21.30 13.27 -13.75
CA LEU A 471 -20.46 12.32 -13.04
C LEU A 471 -20.20 12.77 -11.59
N LEU A 472 -19.85 14.05 -11.40
CA LEU A 472 -19.64 14.60 -10.06
C LEU A 472 -20.93 14.56 -9.21
N SER A 473 -22.07 14.88 -9.79
CA SER A 473 -23.35 14.79 -9.07
C SER A 473 -23.70 13.35 -8.69
N SER A 474 -23.51 12.39 -9.58
CA SER A 474 -23.73 10.94 -9.33
C SER A 474 -22.83 10.42 -8.20
N VAL A 475 -21.54 10.79 -8.20
CA VAL A 475 -20.60 10.44 -7.13
C VAL A 475 -21.05 11.01 -5.79
N ILE A 476 -21.45 12.26 -5.73
CA ILE A 476 -21.89 12.93 -4.50
C ILE A 476 -23.21 12.31 -3.99
N ILE A 477 -24.18 12.14 -4.88
CA ILE A 477 -25.50 11.55 -4.52
C ILE A 477 -25.33 10.11 -4.03
N GLY A 478 -24.52 9.30 -4.73
CA GLY A 478 -24.21 7.93 -4.33
C GLY A 478 -23.54 7.85 -2.95
N ALA A 479 -22.58 8.74 -2.68
CA ALA A 479 -21.91 8.83 -1.38
C ALA A 479 -22.89 9.26 -0.26
N LEU A 480 -23.74 10.27 -0.50
CA LEU A 480 -24.74 10.74 0.46
C LEU A 480 -25.81 9.67 0.72
N PHE A 481 -26.29 9.01 -0.32
CA PHE A 481 -27.26 7.92 -0.18
C PHE A 481 -26.68 6.79 0.68
N TYR A 482 -25.44 6.34 0.37
CA TYR A 482 -24.77 5.33 1.18
C TYR A 482 -24.58 5.78 2.63
N PHE A 483 -24.19 7.04 2.85
CA PHE A 483 -24.03 7.60 4.19
C PHE A 483 -25.31 7.43 5.02
N PHE A 484 -26.46 7.81 4.47
CA PHE A 484 -27.74 7.66 5.18
C PHE A 484 -28.11 6.19 5.39
N VAL A 485 -28.02 5.36 4.35
CA VAL A 485 -28.34 3.92 4.46
C VAL A 485 -27.46 3.27 5.52
N TYR A 486 -26.14 3.56 5.55
CA TYR A 486 -25.24 2.94 6.51
C TYR A 486 -25.51 3.38 7.95
N ILE A 487 -25.81 4.65 8.18
CA ILE A 487 -26.17 5.14 9.53
C ILE A 487 -27.47 4.46 10.03
N PHE A 488 -28.45 4.25 9.16
CA PHE A 488 -29.72 3.66 9.57
C PHE A 488 -29.70 2.14 9.65
N PHE A 489 -28.98 1.46 8.78
CA PHE A 489 -28.96 0.00 8.69
C PHE A 489 -27.64 -0.63 9.16
N GLY A 490 -26.50 -0.01 8.92
CA GLY A 490 -25.18 -0.52 9.29
C GLY A 490 -24.89 -0.43 10.79
N PHE A 491 -25.22 0.70 11.42
CA PHE A 491 -25.05 0.90 12.86
C PHE A 491 -26.28 0.48 13.67
N ASN A 492 -26.06 -0.09 14.86
CA ASN A 492 -27.11 -0.31 15.85
C ASN A 492 -27.45 1.00 16.60
N GLN A 493 -28.51 1.00 17.43
CA GLN A 493 -28.94 2.22 18.13
C GLN A 493 -27.86 2.81 19.05
N ALA A 494 -27.11 1.98 19.75
CA ALA A 494 -26.04 2.42 20.64
C ALA A 494 -24.86 3.03 19.87
N GLU A 495 -24.50 2.42 18.74
CA GLU A 495 -23.46 2.89 17.83
C GLU A 495 -23.82 4.22 17.18
N ARG A 496 -25.09 4.40 16.77
CA ARG A 496 -25.60 5.67 16.23
C ARG A 496 -25.51 6.80 17.27
N ARG A 497 -25.89 6.56 18.53
CA ARG A 497 -25.73 7.54 19.61
C ARG A 497 -24.27 7.92 19.81
N TYR A 498 -23.37 6.93 19.82
CA TYR A 498 -21.95 7.19 19.95
C TYR A 498 -21.41 8.05 18.80
N PHE A 499 -21.74 7.70 17.56
CA PHE A 499 -21.35 8.45 16.37
C PHE A 499 -21.87 9.89 16.38
N TYR A 500 -23.12 10.08 16.73
CA TYR A 500 -23.72 11.41 16.89
C TYR A 500 -22.99 12.25 17.96
N ASN A 501 -22.69 11.68 19.12
CA ASN A 501 -21.97 12.37 20.17
C ASN A 501 -20.55 12.77 19.76
N VAL A 502 -19.87 11.93 18.98
CA VAL A 502 -18.54 12.24 18.43
C VAL A 502 -18.63 13.42 17.46
N ILE A 503 -19.57 13.42 16.53
CA ILE A 503 -19.78 14.54 15.60
C ILE A 503 -20.08 15.83 16.36
N CYS A 504 -21.01 15.81 17.31
CA CYS A 504 -21.34 16.99 18.13
C CYS A 504 -20.16 17.51 18.96
N SER A 505 -19.23 16.63 19.37
CA SER A 505 -18.02 17.03 20.09
C SER A 505 -17.01 17.72 19.17
N ILE A 506 -16.91 17.26 17.93
CA ILE A 506 -16.02 17.85 16.90
C ILE A 506 -16.56 19.21 16.45
N THR A 507 -17.85 19.32 16.16
CA THR A 507 -18.47 20.60 15.77
C THR A 507 -18.35 21.66 16.87
N LYS A 508 -18.52 21.29 18.14
CA LYS A 508 -18.28 22.20 19.28
C LYS A 508 -16.83 22.64 19.43
N LYS A 509 -15.84 21.85 18.94
CA LYS A 509 -14.42 22.24 18.95
C LYS A 509 -14.01 23.11 17.75
N ILE A 510 -14.75 23.03 16.63
CA ILE A 510 -14.48 23.84 15.44
C ILE A 510 -15.12 25.23 15.56
N VAL A 511 -16.21 25.36 16.31
CA VAL A 511 -16.95 26.62 16.55
C VAL A 511 -16.37 27.44 17.71
N LYS A 512 -15.45 26.87 18.50
CA LYS A 512 -14.59 27.58 19.47
C LYS A 512 -13.21 27.84 18.85
#